data_8bee1faafd8ff8bfebf7741d5f4a9fe7
#
_entry.id   8bee1faafd8ff8bfebf7741d5f4a9fe7
#
_cell.length_a   1.000
_cell.length_b   1.000
_cell.length_c   1.000
_cell.angle_alpha   90.00
_cell.angle_beta   90.00
_cell.angle_gamma   90.00
#
_symmetry.space_group_name_H-M   'P 1'
#
loop_
_entity.id
_entity.type
_entity.pdbx_description
1 polymer ?
#
loop_
_entity_poly.entity_id
_entity_poly.type
_entity_poly.pdbx_seq_one_letter_code
_entity_poly.pdbx_strand_id
1 'polypeptide(L)'
;MCDLECESCNMANIPEPALPEPWMRGPIQGVDPLCAPVLFSFQHAREDLARHTEGLSDAQLWATPYGFGSAGFHILHIAGSTERLMQYLQGRELSAAQLEALAAEPTASAIPCARLLAALDRSFRDAEAIVRALDPATLSQPRTVGRRRLPTTVIGLLTHIAEHTQRHVGQVISAAKLARVLA
;
A
#
# COMPACT_ATOMS: atom_id res chain seq x y z
N MET A 1 -35.51 -41.95 35.30
CA MET A 1 -35.69 -41.47 33.89
C MET A 1 -35.19 -40.03 33.90
N CYS A 2 -33.98 -39.84 33.50
CA CYS A 2 -33.41 -38.51 33.30
C CYS A 2 -33.25 -38.33 31.80
N ASP A 3 -34.08 -37.48 31.22
CA ASP A 3 -33.97 -37.05 29.84
C ASP A 3 -32.79 -36.11 29.71
N LEU A 4 -31.72 -36.60 29.08
CA LEU A 4 -30.62 -35.79 28.60
C LEU A 4 -31.03 -35.22 27.23
N GLU A 5 -31.59 -34.02 27.22
CA GLU A 5 -31.72 -33.23 26.00
C GLU A 5 -30.33 -32.85 25.52
N CYS A 6 -29.97 -33.49 24.43
CA CYS A 6 -28.76 -33.16 23.68
C CYS A 6 -28.96 -31.76 23.05
N GLU A 7 -28.39 -30.72 23.69
CA GLU A 7 -28.25 -29.43 23.06
C GLU A 7 -27.41 -29.60 21.79
N SER A 8 -28.09 -29.52 20.64
CA SER A 8 -27.46 -29.48 19.33
C SER A 8 -26.47 -28.31 19.29
N CYS A 9 -25.19 -28.64 19.40
CA CYS A 9 -24.08 -27.70 19.30
C CYS A 9 -24.22 -26.95 17.99
N ASN A 10 -24.57 -25.66 18.08
CA ASN A 10 -24.74 -24.77 16.94
C ASN A 10 -23.36 -24.51 16.32
N MET A 11 -22.97 -25.35 15.36
CA MET A 11 -21.71 -25.23 14.61
C MET A 11 -21.70 -24.09 13.56
N ALA A 12 -22.66 -23.16 13.64
CA ALA A 12 -22.96 -22.20 12.57
C ALA A 12 -22.20 -20.86 12.65
N ASN A 13 -21.09 -20.74 13.40
CA ASN A 13 -20.35 -19.46 13.34
C ASN A 13 -18.87 -19.59 13.75
N ILE A 14 -18.15 -20.54 13.17
CA ILE A 14 -16.69 -20.47 13.19
C ILE A 14 -16.33 -19.49 12.06
N PRO A 15 -15.79 -18.30 12.35
CA PRO A 15 -15.35 -17.39 11.31
C PRO A 15 -14.31 -18.12 10.44
N GLU A 16 -14.44 -18.04 9.12
CA GLU A 16 -13.43 -18.57 8.23
C GLU A 16 -12.05 -18.04 8.67
N PRO A 17 -11.04 -18.93 8.74
CA PRO A 17 -9.70 -18.48 9.12
C PRO A 17 -9.24 -17.41 8.14
N ALA A 18 -8.76 -16.29 8.67
CA ALA A 18 -8.21 -15.21 7.85
C ALA A 18 -7.14 -15.79 6.91
N LEU A 19 -7.17 -15.39 5.65
CA LEU A 19 -6.13 -15.77 4.69
C LEU A 19 -4.75 -15.41 5.27
N PRO A 20 -3.73 -16.27 5.09
CA PRO A 20 -2.36 -15.92 5.47
C PRO A 20 -1.90 -14.67 4.71
N GLU A 21 -0.86 -14.02 5.20
CA GLU A 21 -0.28 -12.86 4.51
C GLU A 21 0.12 -13.20 3.06
N PRO A 22 0.04 -12.25 2.12
CA PRO A 22 0.25 -12.51 0.69
C PRO A 22 1.52 -13.28 0.35
N TRP A 23 2.64 -12.98 0.99
CA TRP A 23 3.92 -13.64 0.76
C TRP A 23 3.95 -15.13 1.19
N MET A 24 3.00 -15.57 2.01
CA MET A 24 2.82 -16.97 2.44
C MET A 24 1.86 -17.76 1.53
N ARG A 25 1.26 -17.12 0.52
CA ARG A 25 0.29 -17.76 -0.38
C ARG A 25 0.93 -18.45 -1.58
N GLY A 26 2.25 -18.51 -1.63
CA GLY A 26 3.01 -19.12 -2.70
C GLY A 26 3.58 -18.12 -3.71
N PRO A 27 4.34 -18.60 -4.72
CA PRO A 27 5.02 -17.73 -5.67
C PRO A 27 4.06 -17.05 -6.64
N ILE A 28 4.41 -15.85 -7.08
CA ILE A 28 3.66 -15.12 -8.12
C ILE A 28 4.12 -15.66 -9.49
N GLN A 29 3.19 -16.22 -10.25
CA GLN A 29 3.47 -16.77 -11.57
C GLN A 29 4.07 -15.73 -12.52
N GLY A 30 5.18 -16.10 -13.21
CA GLY A 30 5.85 -15.25 -14.19
C GLY A 30 6.61 -14.06 -13.59
N VAL A 31 6.92 -14.09 -12.29
CA VAL A 31 7.71 -13.06 -11.61
C VAL A 31 8.96 -13.70 -11.01
N ASP A 32 10.11 -13.05 -11.22
CA ASP A 32 11.35 -13.45 -10.55
C ASP A 32 11.20 -13.36 -9.04
N PRO A 33 11.65 -14.35 -8.25
CA PRO A 33 11.53 -14.35 -6.79
C PRO A 33 12.13 -13.11 -6.11
N LEU A 34 13.16 -12.47 -6.69
CA LEU A 34 13.74 -11.24 -6.15
C LEU A 34 12.86 -10.01 -6.39
N CYS A 35 11.95 -10.08 -7.36
CA CYS A 35 10.97 -9.03 -7.65
C CYS A 35 9.64 -9.24 -6.92
N ALA A 36 9.35 -10.47 -6.47
CA ALA A 36 8.07 -10.81 -5.84
C ALA A 36 7.75 -10.01 -4.55
N PRO A 37 8.72 -9.68 -3.67
CA PRO A 37 8.42 -8.96 -2.41
C PRO A 37 7.69 -7.64 -2.59
N VAL A 38 7.98 -6.85 -3.64
CA VAL A 38 7.27 -5.60 -3.89
C VAL A 38 5.82 -5.84 -4.31
N LEU A 39 5.54 -6.90 -5.06
CA LEU A 39 4.18 -7.26 -5.46
C LEU A 39 3.36 -7.81 -4.28
N PHE A 40 3.97 -8.59 -3.40
CA PHE A 40 3.35 -9.01 -2.14
C PHE A 40 3.04 -7.80 -1.26
N SER A 41 3.93 -6.81 -1.20
CA SER A 41 3.68 -5.56 -0.48
C SER A 41 2.47 -4.81 -1.04
N PHE A 42 2.31 -4.72 -2.36
CA PHE A 42 1.13 -4.09 -2.97
C PHE A 42 -0.16 -4.85 -2.67
N GLN A 43 -0.12 -6.18 -2.72
CA GLN A 43 -1.28 -6.99 -2.38
C GLN A 43 -1.69 -6.80 -0.91
N HIS A 44 -0.72 -6.86 0.00
CA HIS A 44 -0.96 -6.64 1.44
C HIS A 44 -1.51 -5.23 1.69
N ALA A 45 -0.95 -4.21 1.05
CA ALA A 45 -1.44 -2.85 1.15
C ALA A 45 -2.90 -2.71 0.71
N ARG A 46 -3.31 -3.34 -0.42
CA ARG A 46 -4.71 -3.33 -0.87
C ARG A 46 -5.65 -3.92 0.18
N GLU A 47 -5.28 -5.08 0.74
CA GLU A 47 -6.10 -5.78 1.71
C GLU A 47 -6.24 -5.00 3.02
N ASP A 48 -5.13 -4.47 3.55
CA ASP A 48 -5.13 -3.70 4.79
C ASP A 48 -5.83 -2.36 4.65
N LEU A 49 -5.57 -1.63 3.57
CA LEU A 49 -6.20 -0.34 3.34
C LEU A 49 -7.71 -0.49 3.15
N ALA A 50 -8.17 -1.48 2.38
CA ALA A 50 -9.61 -1.75 2.24
C ALA A 50 -10.25 -2.02 3.60
N ARG A 51 -9.67 -2.91 4.41
CA ARG A 51 -10.17 -3.29 5.74
C ARG A 51 -10.19 -2.12 6.72
N HIS A 52 -9.10 -1.35 6.78
CA HIS A 52 -8.91 -0.34 7.81
C HIS A 52 -9.54 1.01 7.47
N THR A 53 -9.89 1.27 6.21
CA THR A 53 -10.62 2.48 5.81
C THR A 53 -12.12 2.26 5.67
N GLU A 54 -12.59 1.03 5.75
CA GLU A 54 -14.02 0.70 5.67
C GLU A 54 -14.81 1.48 6.73
N GLY A 55 -15.87 2.16 6.29
CA GLY A 55 -16.76 2.93 7.17
C GLY A 55 -16.19 4.23 7.74
N LEU A 56 -14.98 4.66 7.35
CA LEU A 56 -14.50 5.99 7.71
C LEU A 56 -15.32 7.07 7.00
N SER A 57 -15.76 8.07 7.75
CA SER A 57 -16.27 9.31 7.18
C SER A 57 -15.12 10.13 6.56
N ASP A 58 -15.45 11.06 5.65
CA ASP A 58 -14.43 11.96 5.09
C ASP A 58 -13.74 12.79 6.18
N ALA A 59 -14.45 13.20 7.22
CA ALA A 59 -13.86 13.90 8.36
C ALA A 59 -12.84 13.02 9.10
N GLN A 60 -13.14 11.76 9.34
CA GLN A 60 -12.21 10.82 9.98
C GLN A 60 -11.01 10.49 9.08
N LEU A 61 -11.24 10.33 7.76
CA LEU A 61 -10.19 10.05 6.79
C LEU A 61 -9.11 11.14 6.76
N TRP A 62 -9.52 12.40 6.90
CA TRP A 62 -8.63 13.57 6.83
C TRP A 62 -8.31 14.18 8.21
N ALA A 63 -8.74 13.55 9.30
CA ALA A 63 -8.40 13.99 10.64
C ALA A 63 -6.89 13.90 10.89
N THR A 64 -6.35 14.92 11.57
CA THR A 64 -4.93 15.03 11.94
C THR A 64 -4.78 15.20 13.47
N PRO A 65 -5.28 14.25 14.26
CA PRO A 65 -5.23 14.39 15.71
C PRO A 65 -3.79 14.47 16.20
N TYR A 66 -3.52 15.35 17.13
CA TYR A 66 -2.19 15.58 17.71
C TYR A 66 -1.10 15.92 16.71
N GLY A 67 -1.45 16.38 15.51
CA GLY A 67 -0.48 16.70 14.45
C GLY A 67 0.05 15.52 13.67
N PHE A 68 -0.49 14.31 13.85
CA PHE A 68 -0.16 13.15 13.01
C PHE A 68 -0.75 13.31 11.61
N GLY A 69 -0.08 12.73 10.61
CA GLY A 69 -0.61 12.69 9.24
C GLY A 69 -1.93 11.95 9.17
N SER A 70 -2.86 12.45 8.34
CA SER A 70 -4.17 11.80 8.16
C SER A 70 -4.05 10.48 7.37
N ALA A 71 -5.03 9.59 7.55
CA ALA A 71 -5.13 8.37 6.73
C ALA A 71 -5.19 8.72 5.23
N GLY A 72 -5.97 9.74 4.85
CA GLY A 72 -6.09 10.21 3.47
C GLY A 72 -4.76 10.67 2.87
N PHE A 73 -3.98 11.46 3.64
CA PHE A 73 -2.62 11.85 3.22
C PHE A 73 -1.73 10.65 2.93
N HIS A 74 -1.70 9.66 3.83
CA HIS A 74 -0.82 8.52 3.65
C HIS A 74 -1.22 7.64 2.46
N ILE A 75 -2.53 7.45 2.18
CA ILE A 75 -2.98 6.72 0.99
C ILE A 75 -2.57 7.46 -0.28
N LEU A 76 -2.79 8.78 -0.33
CA LEU A 76 -2.38 9.62 -1.46
C LEU A 76 -0.87 9.53 -1.69
N HIS A 77 -0.10 9.62 -0.61
CA HIS A 77 1.36 9.56 -0.65
C HIS A 77 1.89 8.20 -1.13
N ILE A 78 1.29 7.08 -0.72
CA ILE A 78 1.66 5.75 -1.23
C ILE A 78 1.49 5.72 -2.75
N ALA A 79 0.34 6.16 -3.26
CA ALA A 79 0.08 6.16 -4.70
C ALA A 79 1.10 7.01 -5.47
N GLY A 80 1.29 8.25 -5.05
CA GLY A 80 2.21 9.19 -5.71
C GLY A 80 3.68 8.78 -5.58
N SER A 81 4.11 8.29 -4.40
CA SER A 81 5.49 7.84 -4.21
C SER A 81 5.81 6.59 -5.03
N THR A 82 4.88 5.63 -5.13
CA THR A 82 5.04 4.45 -5.98
C THR A 82 5.24 4.85 -7.45
N GLU A 83 4.39 5.73 -7.98
CA GLU A 83 4.52 6.24 -9.34
C GLU A 83 5.88 6.89 -9.57
N ARG A 84 6.31 7.80 -8.70
CA ARG A 84 7.58 8.53 -8.81
C ARG A 84 8.80 7.62 -8.70
N LEU A 85 8.79 6.68 -7.75
CA LEU A 85 9.89 5.74 -7.58
C LEU A 85 10.02 4.78 -8.77
N MET A 86 8.90 4.41 -9.42
CA MET A 86 8.92 3.63 -10.65
C MET A 86 9.50 4.41 -11.84
N GLN A 87 9.40 5.75 -11.90
CA GLN A 87 10.15 6.55 -12.89
C GLN A 87 11.66 6.39 -12.69
N TYR A 88 12.13 6.55 -11.45
CA TYR A 88 13.55 6.39 -11.13
C TYR A 88 14.05 4.95 -11.38
N LEU A 89 13.22 3.94 -11.11
CA LEU A 89 13.54 2.54 -11.39
C LEU A 89 13.79 2.32 -12.89
N GLN A 90 13.00 2.98 -13.74
CA GLN A 90 13.17 2.96 -15.19
C GLN A 90 14.30 3.88 -15.69
N GLY A 91 15.03 4.56 -14.79
CA GLY A 91 16.07 5.53 -15.14
C GLY A 91 15.55 6.85 -15.70
N ARG A 92 14.29 7.19 -15.45
CA ARG A 92 13.65 8.42 -15.92
C ARG A 92 13.64 9.49 -14.83
N GLU A 93 13.62 10.75 -15.23
CA GLU A 93 13.37 11.88 -14.36
C GLU A 93 11.86 12.11 -14.19
N LEU A 94 11.48 12.83 -13.11
CA LEU A 94 10.09 13.20 -12.89
C LEU A 94 9.68 14.33 -13.83
N SER A 95 8.47 14.23 -14.35
CA SER A 95 7.84 15.31 -15.11
C SER A 95 7.45 16.51 -14.21
N ALA A 96 7.20 17.67 -14.81
CA ALA A 96 6.68 18.84 -14.10
C ALA A 96 5.39 18.51 -13.35
N ALA A 97 4.45 17.79 -13.98
CA ALA A 97 3.19 17.38 -13.37
C ALA A 97 3.40 16.48 -12.12
N GLN A 98 4.37 15.57 -12.16
CA GLN A 98 4.69 14.73 -10.99
C GLN A 98 5.32 15.54 -9.85
N LEU A 99 6.11 16.56 -10.17
CA LEU A 99 6.67 17.48 -9.16
C LEU A 99 5.59 18.37 -8.55
N GLU A 100 4.65 18.87 -9.34
CA GLU A 100 3.47 19.62 -8.87
C GLU A 100 2.59 18.76 -7.97
N ALA A 101 2.28 17.52 -8.38
CA ALA A 101 1.51 16.58 -7.58
C ALA A 101 2.19 16.30 -6.23
N LEU A 102 3.51 16.08 -6.22
CA LEU A 102 4.30 15.92 -4.99
C LEU A 102 4.19 17.13 -4.06
N ALA A 103 4.29 18.34 -4.62
CA ALA A 103 4.19 19.56 -3.84
C ALA A 103 2.79 19.79 -3.25
N ALA A 104 1.75 19.27 -3.90
CA ALA A 104 0.36 19.39 -3.46
C ALA A 104 -0.03 18.35 -2.37
N GLU A 105 0.67 17.23 -2.25
CA GLU A 105 0.33 16.16 -1.29
C GLU A 105 0.13 16.65 0.16
N PRO A 106 1.01 17.52 0.75
CA PRO A 106 0.88 17.94 2.15
C PRO A 106 -0.36 18.78 2.45
N THR A 107 -0.92 19.42 1.44
CA THR A 107 -2.09 20.29 1.57
C THR A 107 -3.38 19.66 1.02
N ALA A 108 -3.29 18.44 0.51
CA ALA A 108 -4.45 17.73 -0.01
C ALA A 108 -5.45 17.43 1.11
N SER A 109 -6.73 17.60 0.80
CA SER A 109 -7.85 17.31 1.69
C SER A 109 -9.12 17.03 0.88
N ALA A 110 -10.15 16.55 1.56
CA ALA A 110 -11.50 16.39 0.99
C ALA A 110 -11.59 15.48 -0.27
N ILE A 111 -10.59 14.63 -0.53
CA ILE A 111 -10.67 13.60 -1.57
C ILE A 111 -11.38 12.39 -0.94
N PRO A 112 -12.49 11.91 -1.52
CA PRO A 112 -13.21 10.75 -1.00
C PRO A 112 -12.33 9.49 -0.96
N CYS A 113 -12.51 8.65 0.06
CA CYS A 113 -11.74 7.42 0.28
C CYS A 113 -11.73 6.53 -0.98
N ALA A 114 -12.87 6.31 -1.60
CA ALA A 114 -12.98 5.49 -2.81
C ALA A 114 -12.11 6.02 -3.98
N ARG A 115 -11.96 7.33 -4.10
CA ARG A 115 -11.09 7.94 -5.13
C ARG A 115 -9.61 7.74 -4.80
N LEU A 116 -9.23 7.83 -3.54
CA LEU A 116 -7.85 7.56 -3.10
C LEU A 116 -7.48 6.10 -3.35
N LEU A 117 -8.32 5.16 -2.94
CA LEU A 117 -8.10 3.72 -3.15
C LEU A 117 -8.05 3.37 -4.64
N ALA A 118 -8.91 3.97 -5.47
CA ALA A 118 -8.87 3.77 -6.92
C ALA A 118 -7.59 4.34 -7.57
N ALA A 119 -7.07 5.48 -7.09
CA ALA A 119 -5.81 6.03 -7.56
C ALA A 119 -4.62 5.15 -7.16
N LEU A 120 -4.61 4.69 -5.91
CA LEU A 120 -3.62 3.74 -5.39
C LEU A 120 -3.60 2.46 -6.23
N ASP A 121 -4.76 1.87 -6.48
CA ASP A 121 -4.87 0.63 -7.24
C ASP A 121 -4.39 0.79 -8.68
N ARG A 122 -4.65 1.93 -9.34
CA ARG A 122 -4.05 2.25 -10.64
C ARG A 122 -2.53 2.30 -10.56
N SER A 123 -1.97 3.05 -9.59
CA SER A 123 -0.52 3.16 -9.40
C SER A 123 0.13 1.79 -9.18
N PHE A 124 -0.51 0.92 -8.39
CA PHE A 124 0.00 -0.43 -8.17
C PHE A 124 -0.08 -1.31 -9.42
N ARG A 125 -1.16 -1.25 -10.20
CA ARG A 125 -1.24 -2.00 -11.48
C ARG A 125 -0.16 -1.56 -12.47
N ASP A 126 0.07 -0.26 -12.59
CA ASP A 126 1.11 0.26 -13.48
C ASP A 126 2.50 -0.16 -13.00
N ALA A 127 2.75 -0.12 -11.70
CA ALA A 127 3.98 -0.62 -11.10
C ALA A 127 4.17 -2.13 -11.28
N GLU A 128 3.11 -2.94 -11.10
CA GLU A 128 3.13 -4.38 -11.34
C GLU A 128 3.50 -4.71 -12.79
N ALA A 129 2.96 -3.97 -13.76
CA ALA A 129 3.30 -4.16 -15.17
C ALA A 129 4.81 -3.92 -15.43
N ILE A 130 5.36 -2.88 -14.81
CA ILE A 130 6.80 -2.58 -14.90
C ILE A 130 7.63 -3.71 -14.25
N VAL A 131 7.26 -4.14 -13.03
CA VAL A 131 7.99 -5.18 -12.29
C VAL A 131 7.98 -6.51 -13.05
N ARG A 132 6.84 -6.88 -13.64
CA ARG A 132 6.71 -8.12 -14.44
C ARG A 132 7.54 -8.10 -15.73
N ALA A 133 7.84 -6.92 -16.27
CA ALA A 133 8.64 -6.73 -17.45
C ALA A 133 10.15 -6.58 -17.15
N LEU A 134 10.56 -6.57 -15.89
CA LEU A 134 11.98 -6.45 -15.52
C LEU A 134 12.76 -7.71 -15.93
N ASP A 135 13.91 -7.48 -16.55
CA ASP A 135 14.93 -8.53 -16.70
C ASP A 135 15.70 -8.66 -15.38
N PRO A 136 15.69 -9.84 -14.73
CA PRO A 136 16.40 -10.06 -13.47
C PRO A 136 17.91 -9.74 -13.56
N ALA A 137 18.53 -9.87 -14.72
CA ALA A 137 19.94 -9.51 -14.94
C ALA A 137 20.20 -8.00 -14.71
N THR A 138 19.16 -7.16 -14.72
CA THR A 138 19.27 -5.72 -14.52
C THR A 138 19.13 -5.28 -13.05
N LEU A 139 18.83 -6.16 -12.12
CA LEU A 139 18.54 -5.83 -10.72
C LEU A 139 19.69 -5.11 -10.01
N SER A 140 20.93 -5.40 -10.35
CA SER A 140 22.12 -4.73 -9.80
C SER A 140 22.49 -3.42 -10.52
N GLN A 141 21.80 -3.08 -11.63
CA GLN A 141 22.12 -1.86 -12.37
C GLN A 141 21.94 -0.60 -11.51
N PRO A 142 22.89 0.34 -11.60
CA PRO A 142 22.81 1.60 -10.86
C PRO A 142 21.63 2.45 -11.32
N ARG A 143 21.04 3.14 -10.35
CA ARG A 143 19.97 4.14 -10.50
C ARG A 143 20.29 5.35 -9.64
N THR A 144 19.61 6.45 -9.90
CA THR A 144 19.73 7.64 -9.08
C THR A 144 18.35 8.20 -8.74
N VAL A 145 18.21 8.80 -7.55
CA VAL A 145 16.95 9.35 -7.05
C VAL A 145 17.08 10.85 -6.76
N GLY A 146 16.08 11.58 -7.21
CA GLY A 146 15.89 12.99 -6.92
C GLY A 146 16.91 13.90 -7.59
N ARG A 147 16.76 15.24 -7.36
CA ARG A 147 17.63 16.27 -7.96
C ARG A 147 19.11 16.11 -7.54
N ARG A 148 19.36 15.56 -6.36
CA ARG A 148 20.71 15.29 -5.87
C ARG A 148 21.34 14.03 -6.46
N ARG A 149 20.62 13.30 -7.32
CA ARG A 149 21.08 12.07 -7.96
C ARG A 149 21.68 11.07 -6.97
N LEU A 150 21.00 10.87 -5.84
CA LEU A 150 21.46 9.93 -4.79
C LEU A 150 21.53 8.51 -5.36
N PRO A 151 22.68 7.81 -5.18
CA PRO A 151 22.88 6.51 -5.80
C PRO A 151 22.08 5.41 -5.15
N THR A 152 21.59 4.50 -5.99
CA THR A 152 20.92 3.27 -5.62
C THR A 152 21.02 2.25 -6.77
N THR A 153 20.25 1.15 -6.70
CA THR A 153 20.15 0.14 -7.75
C THR A 153 18.68 -0.18 -8.04
N VAL A 154 18.40 -0.94 -9.09
CA VAL A 154 17.03 -1.41 -9.38
C VAL A 154 16.48 -2.19 -8.21
N ILE A 155 17.21 -3.18 -7.67
CA ILE A 155 16.75 -3.94 -6.50
C ILE A 155 16.60 -3.06 -5.25
N GLY A 156 17.49 -2.08 -5.06
CA GLY A 156 17.39 -1.12 -3.97
C GLY A 156 16.09 -0.29 -4.04
N LEU A 157 15.66 0.11 -5.23
CA LEU A 157 14.39 0.79 -5.44
C LEU A 157 13.20 -0.13 -5.20
N LEU A 158 13.21 -1.39 -5.68
CA LEU A 158 12.14 -2.35 -5.40
C LEU A 158 11.97 -2.58 -3.90
N THR A 159 13.09 -2.75 -3.18
CA THR A 159 13.09 -2.91 -1.73
C THR A 159 12.51 -1.67 -1.04
N HIS A 160 12.97 -0.48 -1.45
CA HIS A 160 12.48 0.77 -0.87
C HIS A 160 10.99 0.99 -1.15
N ILE A 161 10.50 0.69 -2.35
CA ILE A 161 9.07 0.80 -2.67
C ILE A 161 8.24 -0.12 -1.77
N ALA A 162 8.69 -1.36 -1.57
CA ALA A 162 8.00 -2.31 -0.70
C ALA A 162 7.94 -1.83 0.76
N GLU A 163 9.09 -1.46 1.35
CA GLU A 163 9.18 -1.04 2.75
C GLU A 163 8.48 0.30 2.99
N HIS A 164 8.60 1.25 2.06
CA HIS A 164 7.96 2.56 2.13
C HIS A 164 6.43 2.42 2.08
N THR A 165 5.91 1.55 1.21
CA THR A 165 4.49 1.23 1.14
C THR A 165 4.00 0.70 2.49
N GLN A 166 4.66 -0.31 3.06
CA GLN A 166 4.25 -0.90 4.33
C GLN A 166 4.37 0.06 5.52
N ARG A 167 5.38 0.92 5.52
CA ARG A 167 5.53 1.98 6.52
C ARG A 167 4.31 2.89 6.54
N HIS A 168 3.86 3.34 5.37
CA HIS A 168 2.69 4.22 5.27
C HIS A 168 1.37 3.49 5.47
N VAL A 169 1.25 2.22 5.10
CA VAL A 169 0.09 1.38 5.47
C VAL A 169 -0.06 1.32 6.99
N GLY A 170 1.01 1.06 7.73
CA GLY A 170 0.99 1.10 9.21
C GLY A 170 0.52 2.44 9.77
N GLN A 171 0.89 3.55 9.13
CA GLN A 171 0.42 4.90 9.50
C GLN A 171 -1.07 5.09 9.21
N VAL A 172 -1.58 4.60 8.06
CA VAL A 172 -3.02 4.61 7.77
C VAL A 172 -3.80 3.84 8.82
N ILE A 173 -3.35 2.64 9.17
CA ILE A 173 -4.00 1.80 10.20
C ILE A 173 -4.07 2.53 11.54
N SER A 174 -2.98 3.15 11.95
CA SER A 174 -2.91 3.90 13.21
C SER A 174 -3.80 5.14 13.19
N ALA A 175 -3.73 5.93 12.12
CA ALA A 175 -4.54 7.13 11.94
C ALA A 175 -6.05 6.81 11.90
N ALA A 176 -6.44 5.76 11.17
CA ALA A 176 -7.82 5.32 11.06
C ALA A 176 -8.39 4.84 12.41
N LYS A 177 -7.61 4.06 13.18
CA LYS A 177 -8.01 3.63 14.53
C LYS A 177 -8.18 4.84 15.47
N LEU A 178 -7.23 5.76 15.45
CA LEU A 178 -7.27 6.94 16.29
C LEU A 178 -8.46 7.85 15.93
N ALA A 179 -8.73 8.06 14.65
CA ALA A 179 -9.86 8.86 14.18
C ALA A 179 -11.23 8.28 14.60
N ARG A 180 -11.34 6.94 14.70
CA ARG A 180 -12.58 6.30 15.20
C ARG A 180 -12.80 6.46 16.70
N VAL A 181 -11.71 6.53 17.47
CA VAL A 181 -11.79 6.67 18.94
C VAL A 181 -12.10 8.11 19.35
N LEU A 182 -11.68 9.09 18.55
CA LEU A 182 -11.81 10.51 18.85
C LEU A 182 -13.05 11.16 18.21
N ALA A 183 -13.82 10.43 17.40
CA ALA A 183 -15.08 10.86 16.82
C ALA A 183 -16.25 10.43 17.71
#